data_e452d4c9c7abb9da80d7f61292b0f325
#
_entry.id   e452d4c9c7abb9da80d7f61292b0f325
#
_cell.length_a   1.000
_cell.length_b   1.000
_cell.length_c   1.000
_cell.angle_alpha   90.00
_cell.angle_beta   90.00
_cell.angle_gamma   90.00
#
_symmetry.space_group_name_H-M   'P 1'
#
loop_
_entity.id
_entity.type
_entity.pdbx_description
1 polymer ?
#
loop_
_entity_poly.entity_id
_entity_poly.type
_entity_poly.pdbx_seq_one_letter_code
_entity_poly.pdbx_strand_id
1 'polypeptide(L)'
;MEQADSIKVTFENGKDVNGHMKQKDAISRMAIVSISTGDVDSSQLRDLEPMALGNSYQVRQGDLLAAVGSPAGVVHSLDYGFVSYVVKSSPMVDQHCRMLYSDILANAECGTFLINTDGELVGWAQVPADNSGTESQVTEIFGISDYKGILEKLSNGQAIPCIGIVGQEVTDVQVANGLPEGVYVVNAVTEKPAYNAGIQNGDIFTHINGNPVRSMDKMTCGQIIHVTVARNGRDTYTELEFDVTVGSR
;
A
#
# COMPACT_ATOMS: atom_id res chain seq x y z
N MET A 1 -1.83 13.81 9.69
CA MET A 1 -3.27 14.10 9.50
C MET A 1 -4.18 13.42 10.51
N GLU A 2 -3.80 12.34 11.17
CA GLU A 2 -4.67 11.61 12.12
C GLU A 2 -5.13 12.42 13.34
N GLN A 3 -4.38 13.42 13.76
CA GLN A 3 -4.66 14.28 14.92
C GLN A 3 -4.90 15.74 14.53
N ALA A 4 -5.19 16.01 13.27
CA ALA A 4 -5.42 17.38 12.81
C ALA A 4 -6.87 17.79 13.11
N ASP A 5 -7.04 18.91 13.81
CA ASP A 5 -8.37 19.51 14.11
C ASP A 5 -9.04 20.09 12.85
N SER A 6 -8.24 20.47 11.85
CA SER A 6 -8.71 20.98 10.56
C SER A 6 -7.72 20.68 9.44
N ILE A 7 -8.24 20.57 8.23
CA ILE A 7 -7.45 20.38 7.01
C ILE A 7 -7.68 21.60 6.12
N LYS A 8 -6.61 22.22 5.68
CA LYS A 8 -6.61 23.30 4.71
C LYS A 8 -5.96 22.86 3.41
N VAL A 9 -6.57 23.19 2.30
CA VAL A 9 -6.03 23.00 0.97
C VAL A 9 -5.72 24.37 0.39
N THR A 10 -4.44 24.64 0.16
CA THR A 10 -3.98 25.91 -0.42
C THR A 10 -3.72 25.69 -1.90
N PHE A 11 -4.39 26.47 -2.75
CA PHE A 11 -4.19 26.46 -4.19
C PHE A 11 -2.99 27.33 -4.60
N GLU A 12 -2.52 27.18 -5.83
CA GLU A 12 -1.37 27.92 -6.39
C GLU A 12 -1.52 29.43 -6.30
N ASN A 13 -2.75 29.94 -6.43
CA ASN A 13 -3.05 31.38 -6.25
C ASN A 13 -3.04 31.86 -4.79
N GLY A 14 -2.67 31.00 -3.84
CA GLY A 14 -2.62 31.28 -2.41
C GLY A 14 -3.97 31.26 -1.69
N LYS A 15 -5.06 30.87 -2.37
CA LYS A 15 -6.37 30.74 -1.74
C LYS A 15 -6.46 29.45 -0.92
N ASP A 16 -6.90 29.58 0.32
CA ASP A 16 -7.17 28.49 1.24
C ASP A 16 -8.64 28.07 1.17
N VAL A 17 -8.87 26.74 1.13
CA VAL A 17 -10.20 26.14 1.22
C VAL A 17 -10.18 25.05 2.29
N ASN A 18 -11.28 24.92 3.03
CA ASN A 18 -11.40 23.86 4.02
C ASN A 18 -11.55 22.50 3.33
N GLY A 19 -10.71 21.56 3.73
CA GLY A 19 -10.76 20.17 3.28
C GLY A 19 -11.39 19.28 4.35
N HIS A 20 -12.04 18.20 3.90
CA HIS A 20 -12.61 17.16 4.75
C HIS A 20 -11.97 15.83 4.41
N MET A 21 -11.45 15.12 5.43
CA MET A 21 -10.95 13.77 5.23
C MET A 21 -12.13 12.86 4.87
N LYS A 22 -12.10 12.29 3.68
CA LYS A 22 -13.13 11.36 3.20
C LYS A 22 -12.86 9.94 3.68
N GLN A 23 -11.62 9.48 3.55
CA GLN A 23 -11.17 8.17 3.98
C GLN A 23 -9.63 8.14 4.02
N LYS A 24 -9.07 7.23 4.81
CA LYS A 24 -7.62 7.02 4.95
C LYS A 24 -7.28 5.53 4.99
N ASP A 25 -6.03 5.21 4.64
CA ASP A 25 -5.41 3.91 4.85
C ASP A 25 -4.02 4.10 5.48
N ALA A 26 -3.89 3.66 6.74
CA ALA A 26 -2.65 3.81 7.50
C ALA A 26 -1.50 2.94 6.94
N ILE A 27 -1.81 1.81 6.29
CA ILE A 27 -0.81 0.88 5.75
C ILE A 27 -0.12 1.48 4.53
N SER A 28 -0.90 2.01 3.58
CA SER A 28 -0.36 2.70 2.41
C SER A 28 0.00 4.16 2.68
N ARG A 29 -0.31 4.67 3.88
CA ARG A 29 -0.17 6.09 4.28
C ARG A 29 -0.87 7.06 3.35
N MET A 30 -1.98 6.62 2.76
CA MET A 30 -2.84 7.44 1.90
C MET A 30 -4.03 7.99 2.66
N ALA A 31 -4.42 9.22 2.31
CA ALA A 31 -5.69 9.80 2.74
C ALA A 31 -6.32 10.57 1.57
N ILE A 32 -7.64 10.44 1.43
CA ILE A 32 -8.41 11.23 0.48
C ILE A 32 -9.03 12.40 1.21
N VAL A 33 -8.68 13.60 0.76
CA VAL A 33 -9.27 14.86 1.21
C VAL A 33 -10.21 15.36 0.12
N SER A 34 -11.43 15.69 0.50
CA SER A 34 -12.42 16.32 -0.37
C SER A 34 -12.57 17.80 -0.02
N ILE A 35 -12.82 18.61 -1.02
CA ILE A 35 -13.18 20.02 -0.89
C ILE A 35 -14.54 20.25 -1.57
N SER A 36 -15.30 21.22 -1.08
CA SER A 36 -16.53 21.63 -1.73
C SER A 36 -16.22 22.47 -2.98
N THR A 37 -16.79 22.10 -4.12
CA THR A 37 -16.64 22.89 -5.36
C THR A 37 -17.24 24.29 -5.23
N GLY A 38 -18.21 24.49 -4.31
CA GLY A 38 -18.79 25.81 -4.01
C GLY A 38 -17.81 26.78 -3.32
N ASP A 39 -16.75 26.25 -2.69
CA ASP A 39 -15.74 27.04 -2.00
C ASP A 39 -14.55 27.40 -2.90
N VAL A 40 -14.51 26.89 -4.12
CA VAL A 40 -13.45 27.10 -5.12
C VAL A 40 -13.96 28.01 -6.23
N ASP A 41 -13.15 28.98 -6.65
CA ASP A 41 -13.52 29.89 -7.73
C ASP A 41 -13.69 29.13 -9.06
N SER A 42 -14.70 29.51 -9.85
CA SER A 42 -15.00 28.85 -11.13
C SER A 42 -13.85 28.91 -12.13
N SER A 43 -12.96 29.89 -12.05
CA SER A 43 -11.73 29.96 -12.85
C SER A 43 -10.75 28.88 -12.42
N GLN A 44 -10.52 28.72 -11.12
CA GLN A 44 -9.64 27.67 -10.58
C GLN A 44 -10.13 26.28 -10.91
N LEU A 45 -11.45 26.02 -10.77
CA LEU A 45 -12.01 24.71 -11.11
C LEU A 45 -11.79 24.32 -12.58
N ARG A 46 -11.75 25.31 -13.49
CA ARG A 46 -11.46 25.05 -14.92
C ARG A 46 -10.02 24.74 -15.20
N ASP A 47 -9.11 25.25 -14.38
CA ASP A 47 -7.65 25.10 -14.55
C ASP A 47 -7.12 23.84 -13.85
N LEU A 48 -7.99 23.15 -13.04
CA LEU A 48 -7.62 21.90 -12.38
C LEU A 48 -7.74 20.72 -13.34
N GLU A 49 -6.61 20.17 -13.73
CA GLU A 49 -6.56 18.93 -14.50
C GLU A 49 -6.21 17.75 -13.58
N PRO A 50 -6.98 16.63 -13.64
CA PRO A 50 -6.62 15.43 -12.88
C PRO A 50 -5.31 14.85 -13.39
N MET A 51 -4.40 14.49 -12.48
CA MET A 51 -3.19 13.77 -12.85
C MET A 51 -3.53 12.36 -13.33
N ALA A 52 -3.00 11.97 -14.48
CA ALA A 52 -3.15 10.62 -15.01
C ALA A 52 -2.42 9.61 -14.13
N LEU A 53 -3.06 8.46 -13.86
CA LEU A 53 -2.44 7.35 -13.14
C LEU A 53 -1.71 6.45 -14.16
N GLY A 54 -0.40 6.47 -14.11
CA GLY A 54 0.48 5.68 -14.96
C GLY A 54 0.43 4.18 -14.64
N ASN A 55 1.32 3.44 -15.27
CA ASN A 55 1.47 2.00 -15.09
C ASN A 55 2.84 1.68 -14.47
N SER A 56 2.89 1.53 -13.14
CA SER A 56 4.13 1.20 -12.44
C SER A 56 4.70 -0.19 -12.78
N TYR A 57 3.91 -1.09 -13.39
CA TYR A 57 4.43 -2.37 -13.86
C TYR A 57 5.36 -2.24 -15.07
N GLN A 58 5.26 -1.15 -15.82
CA GLN A 58 6.12 -0.86 -16.97
C GLN A 58 7.42 -0.14 -16.56
N VAL A 59 7.47 0.44 -15.37
CA VAL A 59 8.67 1.13 -14.87
C VAL A 59 9.81 0.12 -14.70
N ARG A 60 10.98 0.48 -15.20
CA ARG A 60 12.20 -0.35 -15.24
C ARG A 60 13.37 0.37 -14.60
N GLN A 61 14.38 -0.40 -14.21
CA GLN A 61 15.67 0.13 -13.80
C GLN A 61 16.26 1.02 -14.91
N GLY A 62 16.73 2.21 -14.53
CA GLY A 62 17.26 3.22 -15.44
C GLY A 62 16.24 4.20 -15.99
N ASP A 63 14.94 4.02 -15.75
CA ASP A 63 13.94 5.00 -16.14
C ASP A 63 14.09 6.29 -15.32
N LEU A 64 13.89 7.44 -15.99
CA LEU A 64 13.89 8.75 -15.35
C LEU A 64 12.55 8.99 -14.67
N LEU A 65 12.60 9.47 -13.42
CA LEU A 65 11.44 9.92 -12.65
C LEU A 65 11.64 11.36 -12.19
N ALA A 66 10.55 12.09 -12.06
CA ALA A 66 10.52 13.36 -11.36
C ALA A 66 9.71 13.22 -10.07
N ALA A 67 10.24 13.76 -8.98
CA ALA A 67 9.59 13.84 -7.68
C ALA A 67 8.94 15.22 -7.52
N VAL A 68 7.66 15.24 -7.25
CA VAL A 68 6.85 16.46 -7.11
C VAL A 68 6.14 16.50 -5.76
N GLY A 69 5.75 17.68 -5.33
CA GLY A 69 5.12 17.92 -4.03
C GLY A 69 6.12 18.58 -3.08
N SER A 70 6.79 17.83 -2.24
CA SER A 70 7.77 18.38 -1.29
C SER A 70 8.99 17.47 -1.12
N PRO A 71 9.64 17.00 -2.21
CA PRO A 71 10.75 16.06 -2.11
C PRO A 71 11.91 16.58 -1.26
N ALA A 72 12.21 17.86 -1.34
CA ALA A 72 13.26 18.51 -0.54
C ALA A 72 12.75 19.02 0.85
N GLY A 73 11.55 18.60 1.30
CA GLY A 73 10.92 19.13 2.50
C GLY A 73 10.37 20.56 2.35
N VAL A 74 10.42 21.10 1.15
CA VAL A 74 9.90 22.44 0.79
C VAL A 74 8.75 22.28 -0.18
N VAL A 75 7.61 22.92 0.11
CA VAL A 75 6.41 22.90 -0.73
C VAL A 75 6.72 23.41 -2.13
N HIS A 76 6.15 22.76 -3.15
CA HIS A 76 6.40 23.03 -4.58
C HIS A 76 7.84 22.78 -5.04
N SER A 77 8.62 22.00 -4.27
CA SER A 77 9.93 21.57 -4.76
C SER A 77 9.79 20.47 -5.81
N LEU A 78 10.79 20.39 -6.68
CA LEU A 78 10.95 19.38 -7.70
C LEU A 78 12.35 18.77 -7.57
N ASP A 79 12.44 17.46 -7.69
CA ASP A 79 13.70 16.74 -7.84
C ASP A 79 13.53 15.70 -8.97
N TYR A 80 14.63 15.16 -9.48
CA TYR A 80 14.59 14.12 -10.51
C TYR A 80 15.78 13.18 -10.35
N GLY A 81 15.58 11.95 -10.78
CA GLY A 81 16.61 10.92 -10.74
C GLY A 81 16.15 9.66 -11.46
N PHE A 82 16.87 8.57 -11.24
CA PHE A 82 16.64 7.33 -11.94
C PHE A 82 16.12 6.23 -11.01
N VAL A 83 15.39 5.29 -11.59
CA VAL A 83 15.04 4.04 -10.91
C VAL A 83 16.30 3.20 -10.75
N SER A 84 16.76 3.04 -9.51
CA SER A 84 17.96 2.28 -9.17
C SER A 84 17.72 0.77 -9.29
N TYR A 85 16.56 0.27 -8.80
CA TYR A 85 16.12 -1.10 -8.98
C TYR A 85 14.62 -1.25 -8.69
N VAL A 86 14.08 -2.42 -9.01
CA VAL A 86 12.66 -2.73 -8.86
C VAL A 86 12.46 -4.08 -8.17
N VAL A 87 11.70 -4.09 -7.08
CA VAL A 87 11.19 -5.31 -6.45
C VAL A 87 9.78 -5.57 -6.97
N LYS A 88 9.60 -6.65 -7.73
CA LYS A 88 8.33 -6.92 -8.42
C LYS A 88 7.19 -7.31 -7.50
N SER A 89 7.50 -7.93 -6.36
CA SER A 89 6.52 -8.41 -5.40
C SER A 89 7.12 -8.31 -4.00
N SER A 90 6.80 -7.25 -3.30
CA SER A 90 7.18 -7.05 -1.89
C SER A 90 5.98 -7.40 -1.01
N PRO A 91 6.12 -8.30 -0.02
CA PRO A 91 5.03 -8.64 0.87
C PRO A 91 4.70 -7.45 1.79
N MET A 92 3.42 -7.09 1.79
CA MET A 92 2.84 -6.06 2.65
C MET A 92 1.66 -6.66 3.41
N VAL A 93 1.05 -5.90 4.32
CA VAL A 93 -0.13 -6.38 5.03
C VAL A 93 -1.29 -6.58 4.05
N ASP A 94 -1.76 -7.83 3.97
CA ASP A 94 -2.88 -8.30 3.13
C ASP A 94 -2.73 -8.07 1.62
N GLN A 95 -1.53 -7.86 1.15
CA GLN A 95 -1.25 -7.68 -0.28
C GLN A 95 0.22 -7.86 -0.62
N HIS A 96 0.51 -7.99 -1.90
CA HIS A 96 1.83 -7.79 -2.46
C HIS A 96 1.84 -6.50 -3.26
N CYS A 97 2.93 -5.77 -3.24
CA CYS A 97 3.07 -4.57 -4.05
C CYS A 97 4.42 -4.50 -4.76
N ARG A 98 4.43 -3.81 -5.89
CA ARG A 98 5.64 -3.45 -6.58
C ARG A 98 6.31 -2.28 -5.88
N MET A 99 7.56 -2.46 -5.49
CA MET A 99 8.40 -1.42 -4.92
C MET A 99 9.41 -0.95 -5.95
N LEU A 100 9.51 0.36 -6.12
CA LEU A 100 10.53 1.01 -6.92
C LEU A 100 11.51 1.69 -5.96
N TYR A 101 12.76 1.70 -6.34
CA TYR A 101 13.83 2.34 -5.59
C TYR A 101 14.54 3.33 -6.50
N SER A 102 14.68 4.57 -6.04
CA SER A 102 15.26 5.66 -6.84
C SER A 102 16.38 6.35 -6.07
N ASP A 103 17.35 6.89 -6.79
CA ASP A 103 18.41 7.74 -6.27
C ASP A 103 17.96 9.17 -5.92
N ILE A 104 16.69 9.49 -6.16
CA ILE A 104 16.06 10.73 -5.67
C ILE A 104 16.02 10.68 -4.14
N LEU A 105 16.59 11.65 -3.47
CA LEU A 105 16.49 11.79 -2.02
C LEU A 105 15.21 12.52 -1.65
N ALA A 106 14.10 11.79 -1.58
CA ALA A 106 12.79 12.36 -1.33
C ALA A 106 12.41 12.29 0.15
N ASN A 107 11.88 13.41 0.67
CA ASN A 107 11.26 13.41 1.99
C ASN A 107 9.86 12.76 1.91
N ALA A 108 9.78 11.50 2.33
CA ALA A 108 8.54 10.73 2.31
C ALA A 108 7.48 11.23 3.31
N GLU A 109 7.87 11.97 4.35
CA GLU A 109 6.93 12.54 5.35
C GLU A 109 6.18 13.76 4.81
N CYS A 110 6.72 14.42 3.79
CA CYS A 110 6.19 15.65 3.21
C CYS A 110 5.29 15.44 1.99
N GLY A 111 4.88 14.19 1.69
CA GLY A 111 3.98 13.90 0.57
C GLY A 111 4.65 14.11 -0.79
N THR A 112 5.57 13.20 -1.13
CA THR A 112 6.29 13.22 -2.41
C THR A 112 5.71 12.20 -3.37
N PHE A 113 5.34 12.64 -4.57
CA PHE A 113 4.81 11.82 -5.64
C PHE A 113 5.84 11.71 -6.77
N LEU A 114 5.86 10.53 -7.41
CA LEU A 114 6.79 10.24 -8.51
C LEU A 114 6.03 10.16 -9.83
N ILE A 115 6.46 10.92 -10.82
CA ILE A 115 5.88 10.96 -12.17
C ILE A 115 6.90 10.48 -13.19
N ASN A 116 6.41 9.83 -14.25
CA ASN A 116 7.24 9.43 -15.39
C ASN A 116 7.42 10.58 -16.39
N THR A 117 8.14 10.33 -17.47
CA THR A 117 8.40 11.32 -18.55
C THR A 117 7.14 11.69 -19.35
N ASP A 118 6.06 10.90 -19.25
CA ASP A 118 4.78 11.20 -19.89
C ASP A 118 3.86 12.04 -18.99
N GLY A 119 4.32 12.43 -17.79
CA GLY A 119 3.56 13.22 -16.83
C GLY A 119 2.56 12.40 -16.00
N GLU A 120 2.68 11.07 -16.00
CA GLU A 120 1.77 10.19 -15.28
C GLU A 120 2.31 9.82 -13.89
N LEU A 121 1.43 9.74 -12.89
CA LEU A 121 1.77 9.29 -11.54
C LEU A 121 2.12 7.80 -11.54
N VAL A 122 3.35 7.45 -11.17
CA VAL A 122 3.81 6.05 -11.08
C VAL A 122 3.97 5.55 -9.64
N GLY A 123 3.97 6.46 -8.66
CA GLY A 123 4.05 6.06 -7.26
C GLY A 123 4.23 7.24 -6.30
N TRP A 124 4.45 6.93 -5.04
CA TRP A 124 4.75 7.92 -4.00
C TRP A 124 5.82 7.38 -3.06
N ALA A 125 6.61 8.30 -2.51
CA ALA A 125 7.70 7.97 -1.60
C ALA A 125 7.19 7.42 -0.27
N GLN A 126 7.89 6.42 0.26
CA GLN A 126 7.63 5.80 1.55
C GLN A 126 8.74 6.10 2.55
N VAL A 127 8.37 6.25 3.81
CA VAL A 127 9.33 6.22 4.91
C VAL A 127 9.75 4.76 5.10
N PRO A 128 11.05 4.43 5.04
CA PRO A 128 11.54 3.08 5.29
C PRO A 128 11.01 2.53 6.62
N ALA A 129 10.65 1.24 6.63
CA ALA A 129 10.07 0.60 7.81
C ALA A 129 11.06 0.43 8.96
N ASP A 130 12.34 0.34 8.65
CA ASP A 130 13.41 0.19 9.61
C ASP A 130 14.15 1.50 9.84
N ASN A 131 13.94 2.06 11.02
CA ASN A 131 14.74 3.16 11.55
C ASN A 131 16.18 2.72 11.89
N SER A 132 16.81 1.91 11.06
CA SER A 132 18.15 1.35 11.33
C SER A 132 19.27 2.39 11.34
N GLY A 133 18.93 3.67 11.21
CA GLY A 133 19.90 4.78 11.33
C GLY A 133 20.95 4.82 10.21
N THR A 134 20.87 3.91 9.26
CA THR A 134 21.65 3.94 8.02
C THR A 134 20.89 4.85 7.06
N GLU A 135 21.45 6.01 6.72
CA GLU A 135 20.90 6.86 5.67
C GLU A 135 20.81 6.00 4.39
N SER A 136 19.61 5.57 4.05
CA SER A 136 19.36 4.90 2.78
C SER A 136 19.68 5.90 1.67
N GLN A 137 20.59 5.54 0.78
CA GLN A 137 20.93 6.37 -0.39
C GLN A 137 19.87 6.30 -1.49
N VAL A 138 18.76 5.60 -1.23
CA VAL A 138 17.67 5.42 -2.18
C VAL A 138 16.33 5.65 -1.50
N THR A 139 15.42 6.26 -2.22
CA THR A 139 14.02 6.43 -1.80
C THR A 139 13.22 5.19 -2.18
N GLU A 140 12.46 4.66 -1.23
CA GLU A 140 11.46 3.62 -1.45
C GLU A 140 10.17 4.23 -1.98
N ILE A 141 9.60 3.62 -3.02
CA ILE A 141 8.42 4.13 -3.73
C ILE A 141 7.40 3.01 -3.87
N PHE A 142 6.19 3.21 -3.38
CA PHE A 142 5.06 2.34 -3.71
C PHE A 142 4.60 2.57 -5.14
N GLY A 143 4.57 1.50 -5.94
CA GLY A 143 4.07 1.55 -7.31
C GLY A 143 2.56 1.70 -7.35
N ILE A 144 2.06 2.71 -8.09
CA ILE A 144 0.64 3.09 -8.13
C ILE A 144 -0.30 1.96 -8.61
N SER A 145 0.19 1.05 -9.47
CA SER A 145 -0.67 0.05 -10.11
C SER A 145 -1.34 -0.90 -9.13
N ASP A 146 -0.65 -1.29 -8.06
CA ASP A 146 -1.20 -2.18 -7.01
C ASP A 146 -2.21 -1.47 -6.12
N TYR A 147 -2.21 -0.15 -6.12
CA TYR A 147 -3.04 0.67 -5.24
C TYR A 147 -4.23 1.33 -5.93
N LYS A 148 -4.42 1.15 -7.26
CA LYS A 148 -5.56 1.75 -7.99
C LYS A 148 -6.90 1.33 -7.39
N GLY A 149 -7.07 0.06 -7.04
CA GLY A 149 -8.29 -0.44 -6.39
C GLY A 149 -8.49 0.09 -4.97
N ILE A 150 -7.40 0.32 -4.22
CA ILE A 150 -7.45 0.96 -2.90
C ILE A 150 -7.85 2.44 -3.04
N LEU A 151 -7.25 3.16 -3.99
CA LEU A 151 -7.61 4.56 -4.28
C LEU A 151 -9.08 4.71 -4.65
N GLU A 152 -9.62 3.80 -5.46
CA GLU A 152 -11.04 3.78 -5.83
C GLU A 152 -11.92 3.63 -4.58
N LYS A 153 -11.63 2.66 -3.71
CA LYS A 153 -12.37 2.47 -2.45
C LYS A 153 -12.28 3.70 -1.55
N LEU A 154 -11.07 4.24 -1.33
CA LEU A 154 -10.87 5.44 -0.52
C LEU A 154 -11.64 6.64 -1.10
N SER A 155 -11.60 6.83 -2.41
CA SER A 155 -12.31 7.91 -3.11
C SER A 155 -13.84 7.79 -2.98
N ASN A 156 -14.35 6.57 -2.85
CA ASN A 156 -15.77 6.29 -2.60
C ASN A 156 -16.13 6.27 -1.11
N GLY A 157 -15.18 6.55 -0.21
CA GLY A 157 -15.39 6.50 1.24
C GLY A 157 -15.60 5.09 1.79
N GLN A 158 -15.18 4.06 1.04
CA GLN A 158 -15.33 2.67 1.43
C GLN A 158 -14.16 2.22 2.31
N ALA A 159 -14.47 1.37 3.28
CA ALA A 159 -13.45 0.73 4.10
C ALA A 159 -12.66 -0.31 3.29
N ILE A 160 -11.36 -0.43 3.58
CA ILE A 160 -10.49 -1.41 2.96
C ILE A 160 -10.48 -2.66 3.84
N PRO A 161 -10.84 -3.84 3.32
CA PRO A 161 -10.79 -5.08 4.06
C PRO A 161 -9.38 -5.40 4.59
N CYS A 162 -9.30 -5.97 5.78
CA CYS A 162 -8.04 -6.31 6.41
C CYS A 162 -8.21 -7.52 7.32
N ILE A 163 -7.34 -8.51 7.20
CA ILE A 163 -7.18 -9.57 8.20
C ILE A 163 -5.88 -9.44 8.99
N GLY A 164 -4.92 -8.68 8.45
CA GLY A 164 -3.70 -8.30 9.14
C GLY A 164 -2.59 -9.35 9.06
N ILE A 165 -2.35 -9.92 7.90
CA ILE A 165 -1.21 -10.80 7.68
C ILE A 165 -0.24 -10.22 6.64
N VAL A 166 1.05 -10.45 6.87
CA VAL A 166 2.08 -10.34 5.84
C VAL A 166 2.36 -11.75 5.37
N GLY A 167 1.98 -12.06 4.13
CA GLY A 167 2.10 -13.40 3.57
C GLY A 167 3.10 -13.44 2.43
N GLN A 168 3.64 -14.62 2.18
CA GLN A 168 4.50 -14.90 1.04
C GLN A 168 4.04 -16.20 0.38
N GLU A 169 3.90 -16.21 -0.93
CA GLU A 169 3.55 -17.41 -1.68
C GLU A 169 4.62 -18.49 -1.48
N VAL A 170 4.17 -19.73 -1.20
CA VAL A 170 5.07 -20.89 -1.14
C VAL A 170 5.44 -21.27 -2.57
N THR A 171 6.73 -21.22 -2.87
CA THR A 171 7.24 -21.49 -4.22
C THR A 171 7.18 -22.96 -4.58
N ASP A 172 7.11 -23.28 -5.87
CA ASP A 172 7.13 -24.68 -6.36
C ASP A 172 8.32 -25.48 -5.83
N VAL A 173 9.47 -24.83 -5.64
CA VAL A 173 10.67 -25.47 -5.06
C VAL A 173 10.45 -25.84 -3.60
N GLN A 174 9.77 -24.99 -2.85
CA GLN A 174 9.45 -25.27 -1.44
C GLN A 174 8.39 -26.37 -1.34
N VAL A 175 7.39 -26.38 -2.23
CA VAL A 175 6.39 -27.45 -2.33
C VAL A 175 7.07 -28.79 -2.64
N ALA A 176 8.01 -28.81 -3.60
CA ALA A 176 8.79 -30.02 -3.93
C ALA A 176 9.66 -30.50 -2.75
N ASN A 177 10.01 -29.63 -1.81
CA ASN A 177 10.71 -29.95 -0.57
C ASN A 177 9.78 -30.28 0.62
N GLY A 178 8.45 -30.43 0.35
CA GLY A 178 7.49 -30.94 1.31
C GLY A 178 6.71 -29.85 2.08
N LEU A 179 6.81 -28.58 1.71
CA LEU A 179 5.93 -27.56 2.28
C LEU A 179 4.54 -27.66 1.63
N PRO A 180 3.46 -27.46 2.41
CA PRO A 180 2.13 -27.31 1.84
C PRO A 180 2.06 -26.13 0.86
N GLU A 181 1.32 -26.30 -0.25
CA GLU A 181 1.04 -25.21 -1.17
C GLU A 181 0.14 -24.16 -0.50
N GLY A 182 0.42 -22.88 -0.71
CA GLY A 182 -0.38 -21.79 -0.14
C GLY A 182 0.39 -20.52 0.13
N VAL A 183 -0.08 -19.76 1.10
CA VAL A 183 0.54 -18.49 1.54
C VAL A 183 1.13 -18.66 2.93
N TYR A 184 2.46 -18.60 3.02
CA TYR A 184 3.19 -18.65 4.27
C TYR A 184 3.02 -17.34 5.04
N VAL A 185 2.60 -17.40 6.30
CA VAL A 185 2.44 -16.24 7.18
C VAL A 185 3.79 -15.83 7.74
N VAL A 186 4.36 -14.79 7.16
CA VAL A 186 5.60 -14.19 7.66
C VAL A 186 5.35 -13.45 8.98
N ASN A 187 4.23 -12.70 9.02
CA ASN A 187 3.81 -11.98 10.21
C ASN A 187 2.28 -11.88 10.30
N ALA A 188 1.73 -12.32 11.43
CA ALA A 188 0.37 -12.03 11.85
C ALA A 188 0.40 -10.77 12.72
N VAL A 189 -0.13 -9.66 12.20
CA VAL A 189 -0.05 -8.34 12.86
C VAL A 189 -0.89 -8.37 14.14
N THR A 190 -0.26 -8.02 15.25
CA THR A 190 -0.90 -7.99 16.59
C THR A 190 -2.18 -7.15 16.57
N GLU A 191 -3.21 -7.63 17.29
CA GLU A 191 -4.54 -7.01 17.40
C GLU A 191 -5.35 -6.97 16.09
N LYS A 192 -4.85 -7.54 15.01
CA LYS A 192 -5.62 -7.70 13.76
C LYS A 192 -6.41 -9.01 13.75
N PRO A 193 -7.45 -9.13 12.88
CA PRO A 193 -8.37 -10.26 12.86
C PRO A 193 -7.72 -11.65 12.83
N ALA A 194 -6.72 -11.85 11.98
CA ALA A 194 -6.04 -13.14 11.88
C ALA A 194 -5.31 -13.51 13.17
N TYR A 195 -4.58 -12.56 13.77
CA TYR A 195 -3.93 -12.75 15.07
C TYR A 195 -4.93 -13.09 16.17
N ASN A 196 -6.05 -12.35 16.23
CA ASN A 196 -7.10 -12.56 17.24
C ASN A 196 -7.82 -13.91 17.07
N ALA A 197 -7.90 -14.43 15.85
CA ALA A 197 -8.42 -15.76 15.57
C ALA A 197 -7.45 -16.90 15.97
N GLY A 198 -6.18 -16.60 16.28
CA GLY A 198 -5.18 -17.58 16.68
C GLY A 198 -4.22 -18.03 15.58
N ILE A 199 -4.23 -17.35 14.43
CA ILE A 199 -3.25 -17.53 13.34
C ILE A 199 -1.90 -17.00 13.81
N GLN A 200 -0.82 -17.71 13.49
CA GLN A 200 0.53 -17.44 13.98
C GLN A 200 1.53 -17.32 12.83
N ASN A 201 2.64 -16.66 13.11
CA ASN A 201 3.79 -16.65 12.21
C ASN A 201 4.24 -18.09 11.99
N GLY A 202 4.51 -18.44 10.72
CA GLY A 202 4.90 -19.80 10.32
C GLY A 202 3.73 -20.69 9.90
N ASP A 203 2.47 -20.28 10.07
CA ASP A 203 1.33 -20.96 9.47
C ASP A 203 1.37 -20.82 7.95
N ILE A 204 0.80 -21.77 7.24
CA ILE A 204 0.60 -21.70 5.79
C ILE A 204 -0.90 -21.72 5.52
N PHE A 205 -1.44 -20.65 4.97
CA PHE A 205 -2.83 -20.62 4.48
C PHE A 205 -2.96 -21.53 3.27
N THR A 206 -3.72 -22.61 3.40
CA THR A 206 -3.96 -23.54 2.32
C THR A 206 -5.30 -23.31 1.64
N HIS A 207 -6.35 -22.97 2.43
CA HIS A 207 -7.69 -22.72 1.90
C HIS A 207 -8.35 -21.52 2.58
N ILE A 208 -9.18 -20.82 1.79
CA ILE A 208 -10.15 -19.83 2.31
C ILE A 208 -11.53 -20.22 1.76
N ASN A 209 -12.51 -20.41 2.67
CA ASN A 209 -13.86 -20.88 2.34
C ASN A 209 -13.85 -22.14 1.46
N GLY A 210 -12.94 -23.07 1.75
CA GLY A 210 -12.77 -24.33 1.02
C GLY A 210 -12.08 -24.21 -0.35
N ASN A 211 -11.68 -23.02 -0.78
CA ASN A 211 -10.95 -22.82 -2.02
C ASN A 211 -9.44 -22.70 -1.76
N PRO A 212 -8.59 -23.38 -2.55
CA PRO A 212 -7.14 -23.24 -2.44
C PRO A 212 -6.69 -21.78 -2.60
N VAL A 213 -5.75 -21.35 -1.77
CA VAL A 213 -5.26 -19.98 -1.72
C VAL A 213 -3.87 -19.89 -2.33
N ARG A 214 -3.72 -19.04 -3.34
CA ARG A 214 -2.41 -18.61 -3.87
C ARG A 214 -2.16 -17.13 -3.62
N SER A 215 -3.22 -16.35 -3.44
CA SER A 215 -3.14 -14.91 -3.12
C SER A 215 -4.30 -14.49 -2.22
N MET A 216 -4.15 -13.37 -1.52
CA MET A 216 -5.09 -12.89 -0.51
C MET A 216 -6.20 -11.97 -1.07
N ASP A 217 -6.60 -12.17 -2.32
CA ASP A 217 -7.57 -11.31 -3.01
C ASP A 217 -9.03 -11.56 -2.61
N LYS A 218 -9.86 -10.52 -2.70
CA LYS A 218 -11.33 -10.55 -2.63
C LYS A 218 -11.95 -10.84 -1.25
N MET A 219 -11.59 -10.04 -0.27
CA MET A 219 -12.28 -9.99 1.02
C MET A 219 -13.24 -8.80 1.11
N THR A 220 -14.24 -8.91 1.98
CA THR A 220 -15.19 -7.82 2.29
C THR A 220 -15.21 -7.59 3.81
N CYS A 221 -15.18 -6.33 4.23
CA CYS A 221 -15.25 -5.99 5.67
C CYS A 221 -16.51 -6.56 6.31
N GLY A 222 -16.36 -7.13 7.52
CA GLY A 222 -17.43 -7.77 8.28
C GLY A 222 -17.78 -9.18 7.83
N GLN A 223 -17.23 -9.68 6.73
CA GLN A 223 -17.41 -11.06 6.30
C GLN A 223 -16.64 -12.00 7.26
N ILE A 224 -17.25 -13.13 7.62
CA ILE A 224 -16.55 -14.24 8.26
C ILE A 224 -15.99 -15.12 7.16
N ILE A 225 -14.69 -15.39 7.20
CA ILE A 225 -14.01 -16.33 6.31
C ILE A 225 -13.53 -17.52 7.10
N HIS A 226 -13.75 -18.73 6.58
CA HIS A 226 -13.18 -19.97 7.11
C HIS A 226 -11.81 -20.18 6.51
N VAL A 227 -10.79 -20.22 7.35
CA VAL A 227 -9.40 -20.33 6.93
C VAL A 227 -8.85 -21.67 7.38
N THR A 228 -8.33 -22.46 6.45
CA THR A 228 -7.54 -23.64 6.78
C THR A 228 -6.07 -23.30 6.68
N VAL A 229 -5.33 -23.56 7.74
CA VAL A 229 -3.87 -23.39 7.76
C VAL A 229 -3.17 -24.70 8.05
N ALA A 230 -2.01 -24.89 7.43
CA ALA A 230 -1.07 -25.92 7.82
C ALA A 230 -0.06 -25.34 8.81
N ARG A 231 -0.06 -25.83 10.04
CA ARG A 231 0.88 -25.43 11.10
C ARG A 231 1.96 -26.48 11.26
N ASN A 232 3.21 -26.04 11.26
CA ASN A 232 4.34 -26.96 11.45
C ASN A 232 4.33 -27.54 12.88
N GLY A 233 4.21 -28.88 12.97
CA GLY A 233 4.40 -29.65 14.18
C GLY A 233 5.84 -30.14 14.32
N ARG A 234 6.07 -31.12 15.22
CA ARG A 234 7.41 -31.69 15.41
C ARG A 234 7.91 -32.50 14.21
N ASP A 235 7.01 -33.24 13.54
CA ASP A 235 7.36 -34.18 12.46
C ASP A 235 6.56 -33.94 11.18
N THR A 236 5.39 -33.32 11.26
CA THR A 236 4.47 -33.11 10.14
C THR A 236 3.68 -31.81 10.30
N TYR A 237 3.13 -31.32 9.20
CA TYR A 237 2.15 -30.24 9.21
C TYR A 237 0.80 -30.77 9.69
N THR A 238 0.15 -30.01 10.56
CA THR A 238 -1.22 -30.28 11.06
C THR A 238 -2.15 -29.22 10.48
N GLU A 239 -3.27 -29.64 9.92
CA GLU A 239 -4.32 -28.72 9.48
C GLU A 239 -5.12 -28.21 10.69
N LEU A 240 -5.32 -26.89 10.71
CA LEU A 240 -6.13 -26.18 11.69
C LEU A 240 -7.11 -25.28 10.95
N GLU A 241 -8.31 -25.14 11.48
CA GLU A 241 -9.36 -24.31 10.92
C GLU A 241 -9.65 -23.12 11.85
N PHE A 242 -9.82 -21.95 11.28
CA PHE A 242 -10.12 -20.71 11.99
C PHE A 242 -11.23 -19.94 11.30
N ASP A 243 -12.13 -19.36 12.10
CA ASP A 243 -13.08 -18.37 11.63
C ASP A 243 -12.51 -16.98 11.85
N VAL A 244 -12.27 -16.26 10.78
CA VAL A 244 -11.71 -14.90 10.82
C VAL A 244 -12.77 -13.90 10.37
N THR A 245 -13.15 -12.98 11.26
CA THR A 245 -14.00 -11.85 10.87
C THR A 245 -13.14 -10.78 10.23
N VAL A 246 -13.34 -10.54 8.94
CA VAL A 246 -12.57 -9.53 8.19
C VAL A 246 -12.84 -8.14 8.76
N GLY A 247 -11.80 -7.48 9.24
CA GLY A 247 -11.84 -6.10 9.72
C GLY A 247 -11.64 -5.07 8.61
N SER A 248 -11.28 -3.87 9.02
CA SER A 248 -10.87 -2.78 8.13
C SER A 248 -9.49 -2.25 8.51
N ARG A 249 -8.80 -1.68 7.51
CA ARG A 249 -7.54 -0.94 7.73
C ARG A 249 -7.80 0.39 8.40
#